data_5cdf69f108c06d06b79bd82345266524
#
_entry.id   5cdf69f108c06d06b79bd82345266524
#
_cell.length_a   1.000
_cell.length_b   1.000
_cell.length_c   1.000
_cell.angle_alpha   90.00
_cell.angle_beta   90.00
_cell.angle_gamma   90.00
#
_symmetry.space_group_name_H-M   'P 1'
#
loop_
_entity.id
_entity.type
_entity.pdbx_description
1 polymer ?
#
loop_
_entity_poly.entity_id
_entity_poly.type
_entity_poly.pdbx_seq_one_letter_code
_entity_poly.pdbx_strand_id
1 'polypeptide(L)'
;MNLFINLKENKDLSKNERILADYILKHPEDVLKMSSKDLGKVCFVSTATVYRLCDKLELSGFSDLKIKITSSLDDYRKSNENFNFDFPVNQFQTHYEIIQKIKEDYEQTLNLTANLFSLDQLRLIASAMKKAQIIDVYTSAGNINFALNFQFQMQEIGKQVNVPIDEYQQRLIAASSDENHLAIIITFGGRGILSDILPRILHKVKTPIVLISSYDYTFKDFDPDYQLYIS
;
A
#
# COMPACT_ATOMS: atom_id res chain seq x y z
N MET A 1 3.14 -13.21 -1.57
CA MET A 1 2.44 -12.08 -0.94
C MET A 1 3.18 -11.72 0.35
N ASN A 2 3.42 -10.44 0.61
CA ASN A 2 4.10 -9.98 1.84
C ASN A 2 3.25 -10.34 3.06
N LEU A 3 3.88 -10.90 4.12
CA LEU A 3 3.19 -11.35 5.34
C LEU A 3 2.37 -10.22 5.99
N PHE A 4 2.93 -9.01 6.07
CA PHE A 4 2.29 -7.87 6.75
C PHE A 4 1.03 -7.40 6.01
N ILE A 5 1.03 -7.47 4.68
CA ILE A 5 -0.16 -7.18 3.88
C ILE A 5 -1.22 -8.25 4.13
N ASN A 6 -0.82 -9.54 4.11
CA ASN A 6 -1.75 -10.62 4.38
C ASN A 6 -2.38 -10.50 5.77
N LEU A 7 -1.60 -10.19 6.81
CA LEU A 7 -2.11 -9.95 8.15
C LEU A 7 -3.10 -8.77 8.22
N LYS A 8 -2.86 -7.71 7.46
CA LYS A 8 -3.70 -6.51 7.44
C LYS A 8 -5.02 -6.73 6.69
N GLU A 9 -4.96 -7.36 5.52
CA GLU A 9 -6.11 -7.48 4.59
C GLU A 9 -6.96 -8.72 4.78
N ASN A 10 -6.46 -9.75 5.50
CA ASN A 10 -7.20 -10.99 5.66
C ASN A 10 -8.49 -10.79 6.47
N LYS A 11 -9.63 -10.80 5.78
CA LYS A 11 -10.97 -10.62 6.37
C LYS A 11 -11.50 -11.87 7.09
N ASP A 12 -10.87 -13.03 6.89
CA ASP A 12 -11.32 -14.31 7.46
C ASP A 12 -10.76 -14.57 8.86
N LEU A 13 -10.01 -13.62 9.44
CA LEU A 13 -9.49 -13.74 10.79
C LEU A 13 -10.61 -13.56 11.83
N SER A 14 -10.71 -14.51 12.77
CA SER A 14 -11.54 -14.37 13.95
C SER A 14 -11.03 -13.22 14.85
N LYS A 15 -11.85 -12.77 15.81
CA LYS A 15 -11.47 -11.70 16.76
C LYS A 15 -10.11 -11.97 17.44
N ASN A 16 -9.88 -13.21 17.89
CA ASN A 16 -8.65 -13.57 18.59
C ASN A 16 -7.43 -13.65 17.63
N GLU A 17 -7.63 -14.09 16.40
CA GLU A 17 -6.59 -14.10 15.37
C GLU A 17 -6.28 -12.67 14.90
N ARG A 18 -7.27 -11.78 14.87
CA ARG A 18 -7.06 -10.36 14.58
C ARG A 18 -6.19 -9.68 15.66
N ILE A 19 -6.42 -9.96 16.94
CA ILE A 19 -5.58 -9.47 18.04
C ILE A 19 -4.12 -9.90 17.86
N LEU A 20 -3.87 -11.16 17.46
CA LEU A 20 -2.53 -11.66 17.15
C LEU A 20 -1.92 -10.94 15.94
N ALA A 21 -2.69 -10.79 14.86
CA ALA A 21 -2.25 -10.09 13.66
C ALA A 21 -1.86 -8.64 13.96
N ASP A 22 -2.70 -7.91 14.70
CA ASP A 22 -2.45 -6.53 15.10
C ASP A 22 -1.20 -6.41 16.01
N TYR A 23 -0.98 -7.38 16.89
CA TYR A 23 0.22 -7.41 17.72
C TYR A 23 1.48 -7.66 16.90
N ILE A 24 1.45 -8.63 15.97
CA ILE A 24 2.55 -8.93 15.06
C ILE A 24 2.90 -7.71 14.19
N LEU A 25 1.89 -7.00 13.69
CA LEU A 25 2.09 -5.79 12.89
C LEU A 25 2.74 -4.65 13.69
N LYS A 26 2.39 -4.52 14.97
CA LYS A 26 2.92 -3.45 15.84
C LYS A 26 4.28 -3.77 16.46
N HIS A 27 4.55 -5.05 16.74
CA HIS A 27 5.71 -5.51 17.51
C HIS A 27 6.42 -6.69 16.84
N PRO A 28 6.77 -6.62 15.54
CA PRO A 28 7.33 -7.77 14.81
C PRO A 28 8.66 -8.26 15.41
N GLU A 29 9.53 -7.35 15.84
CA GLU A 29 10.83 -7.70 16.43
C GLU A 29 10.72 -8.42 17.78
N ASP A 30 9.72 -8.06 18.58
CA ASP A 30 9.46 -8.73 19.86
C ASP A 30 8.96 -10.15 19.63
N VAL A 31 8.11 -10.36 18.60
CA VAL A 31 7.60 -11.68 18.22
C VAL A 31 8.72 -12.63 17.81
N LEU A 32 9.78 -12.13 17.17
CA LEU A 32 10.96 -12.95 16.83
C LEU A 32 11.65 -13.56 18.05
N LYS A 33 11.57 -12.90 19.22
CA LYS A 33 12.17 -13.33 20.49
C LYS A 33 11.25 -14.23 21.33
N MET A 34 9.94 -14.29 20.99
CA MET A 34 8.92 -15.00 21.75
C MET A 34 8.79 -16.47 21.31
N SER A 35 8.28 -17.31 22.21
CA SER A 35 7.68 -18.61 21.86
C SER A 35 6.21 -18.42 21.47
N SER A 36 5.60 -19.42 20.79
CA SER A 36 4.16 -19.39 20.51
C SER A 36 3.30 -19.28 21.77
N LYS A 37 3.80 -19.81 22.90
CA LYS A 37 3.15 -19.71 24.21
C LYS A 37 3.25 -18.29 24.76
N ASP A 38 4.38 -17.62 24.60
CA ASP A 38 4.57 -16.24 25.06
C ASP A 38 3.73 -15.26 24.25
N LEU A 39 3.69 -15.43 22.91
CA LEU A 39 2.82 -14.63 22.06
C LEU A 39 1.33 -14.81 22.45
N GLY A 40 0.92 -16.07 22.68
CA GLY A 40 -0.44 -16.33 23.16
C GLY A 40 -0.75 -15.63 24.49
N LYS A 41 0.20 -15.65 25.45
CA LYS A 41 0.02 -14.96 26.74
C LYS A 41 -0.09 -13.44 26.61
N VAL A 42 0.80 -12.83 25.84
CA VAL A 42 0.81 -11.36 25.63
C VAL A 42 -0.47 -10.88 24.95
N CYS A 43 -0.99 -11.66 24.00
CA CYS A 43 -2.24 -11.36 23.30
C CYS A 43 -3.51 -11.88 24.01
N PHE A 44 -3.38 -12.48 25.21
CA PHE A 44 -4.49 -13.09 25.95
C PHE A 44 -5.29 -14.13 25.14
N VAL A 45 -4.60 -14.91 24.31
CA VAL A 45 -5.20 -15.98 23.50
C VAL A 45 -4.50 -17.32 23.74
N SER A 46 -5.14 -18.41 23.34
CA SER A 46 -4.54 -19.75 23.46
C SER A 46 -3.42 -19.96 22.44
N THR A 47 -2.44 -20.81 22.79
CA THR A 47 -1.40 -21.26 21.83
C THR A 47 -2.02 -21.90 20.58
N ALA A 48 -3.15 -22.60 20.73
CA ALA A 48 -3.89 -23.16 19.59
C ALA A 48 -4.39 -22.08 18.62
N THR A 49 -4.71 -20.86 19.12
CA THR A 49 -5.10 -19.74 18.26
C THR A 49 -3.91 -19.22 17.47
N VAL A 50 -2.70 -19.23 18.05
CA VAL A 50 -1.47 -18.87 17.33
C VAL A 50 -1.23 -19.82 16.14
N TYR A 51 -1.38 -21.13 16.35
CA TYR A 51 -1.22 -22.10 15.25
C TYR A 51 -2.33 -21.98 14.20
N ARG A 52 -3.59 -21.74 14.60
CA ARG A 52 -4.67 -21.46 13.64
C ARG A 52 -4.41 -20.24 12.78
N LEU A 53 -3.80 -19.19 13.35
CA LEU A 53 -3.36 -18.05 12.55
C LEU A 53 -2.30 -18.47 11.54
N CYS A 54 -1.29 -19.28 11.96
CA CYS A 54 -0.28 -19.80 11.03
C CYS A 54 -0.93 -20.60 9.88
N ASP A 55 -1.87 -21.49 10.19
CA ASP A 55 -2.57 -22.30 9.19
C ASP A 55 -3.34 -21.42 8.19
N LYS A 56 -4.03 -20.35 8.65
CA LYS A 56 -4.74 -19.40 7.79
C LYS A 56 -3.82 -18.57 6.91
N LEU A 57 -2.59 -18.37 7.33
CA LEU A 57 -1.53 -17.70 6.56
C LEU A 57 -0.76 -18.68 5.67
N GLU A 58 -1.21 -19.95 5.57
CA GLU A 58 -0.57 -21.01 4.79
C GLU A 58 0.89 -21.28 5.24
N LEU A 59 1.16 -21.16 6.55
CA LEU A 59 2.46 -21.38 7.14
C LEU A 59 2.50 -22.72 7.85
N SER A 60 3.66 -23.40 7.79
CA SER A 60 3.87 -24.72 8.42
C SER A 60 3.92 -24.68 9.95
N GLY A 61 3.85 -23.50 10.56
CA GLY A 61 3.79 -23.29 12.00
C GLY A 61 4.47 -22.00 12.47
N PHE A 62 4.67 -21.88 13.79
CA PHE A 62 5.20 -20.66 14.40
C PHE A 62 6.65 -20.33 14.00
N SER A 63 7.47 -21.34 13.73
CA SER A 63 8.84 -21.14 13.24
C SER A 63 8.84 -20.53 11.84
N ASP A 64 7.95 -21.00 10.98
CA ASP A 64 7.79 -20.46 9.64
C ASP A 64 7.24 -19.01 9.67
N LEU A 65 6.32 -18.73 10.59
CA LEU A 65 5.87 -17.36 10.85
C LEU A 65 7.03 -16.43 11.20
N LYS A 66 7.96 -16.85 12.07
CA LYS A 66 9.16 -16.07 12.39
C LYS A 66 10.06 -15.84 11.18
N ILE A 67 10.28 -16.86 10.37
CA ILE A 67 11.06 -16.74 9.13
C ILE A 67 10.41 -15.72 8.19
N LYS A 68 9.09 -15.79 8.03
CA LYS A 68 8.34 -14.83 7.22
C LYS A 68 8.37 -13.41 7.79
N ILE A 69 8.27 -13.24 9.12
CA ILE A 69 8.46 -11.94 9.77
C ILE A 69 9.87 -11.42 9.48
N THR A 70 10.91 -12.23 9.65
CA THR A 70 12.30 -11.83 9.40
C THR A 70 12.50 -11.38 7.96
N SER A 71 12.06 -12.17 6.98
CA SER A 71 12.19 -11.81 5.58
C SER A 71 11.42 -10.52 5.23
N SER A 72 10.23 -10.34 5.80
CA SER A 72 9.43 -9.12 5.59
C SER A 72 10.06 -7.89 6.28
N LEU A 73 10.71 -8.06 7.44
CA LEU A 73 11.48 -7.00 8.11
C LEU A 73 12.78 -6.68 7.37
N ASP A 74 13.46 -7.69 6.84
CA ASP A 74 14.69 -7.49 6.05
C ASP A 74 14.39 -6.71 4.75
N ASP A 75 13.27 -7.04 4.10
CA ASP A 75 12.79 -6.27 2.96
C ASP A 75 12.49 -4.81 3.36
N TYR A 76 11.87 -4.60 4.51
CA TYR A 76 11.57 -3.28 5.07
C TYR A 76 12.82 -2.52 5.52
N ARG A 77 13.79 -3.18 6.17
CA ARG A 77 15.06 -2.57 6.60
C ARG A 77 15.93 -2.22 5.41
N LYS A 78 16.06 -3.10 4.44
CA LYS A 78 16.79 -2.83 3.19
C LYS A 78 16.21 -1.64 2.44
N SER A 79 14.89 -1.42 2.52
CA SER A 79 14.25 -0.23 1.98
C SER A 79 14.57 1.04 2.77
N ASN A 80 14.81 0.94 4.09
CA ASN A 80 15.00 2.12 4.95
C ASN A 80 16.47 2.44 5.26
N GLU A 81 17.38 1.45 5.32
CA GLU A 81 18.75 1.67 5.79
C GLU A 81 19.68 2.30 4.75
N ASN A 82 19.37 2.22 3.45
CA ASN A 82 20.22 2.72 2.38
C ASN A 82 19.64 3.87 1.54
N PHE A 83 18.42 4.31 1.84
CA PHE A 83 17.75 5.31 1.03
C PHE A 83 17.64 6.65 1.77
N ASN A 84 18.58 7.54 1.52
CA ASN A 84 18.38 8.94 1.84
C ASN A 84 17.70 9.61 0.64
N PHE A 85 16.37 9.71 0.67
CA PHE A 85 15.57 10.32 -0.39
C PHE A 85 15.98 11.77 -0.70
N ASP A 86 16.49 12.49 0.30
CA ASP A 86 16.90 13.88 0.15
C ASP A 86 18.30 13.99 -0.45
N PHE A 87 19.18 12.99 -0.19
CA PHE A 87 20.57 12.99 -0.65
C PHE A 87 21.02 11.57 -1.04
N PRO A 88 20.55 11.04 -2.18
CA PRO A 88 20.86 9.68 -2.60
C PRO A 88 22.33 9.47 -2.96
N VAL A 89 23.06 10.55 -3.19
CA VAL A 89 24.49 10.55 -3.53
C VAL A 89 25.26 11.55 -2.67
N ASN A 90 26.55 11.31 -2.46
CA ASN A 90 27.44 12.24 -1.75
C ASN A 90 28.58 12.75 -2.64
N GLN A 91 29.18 13.86 -2.23
CA GLN A 91 30.21 14.56 -3.02
C GLN A 91 31.53 13.79 -3.22
N PHE A 92 31.75 12.69 -2.48
CA PHE A 92 32.96 11.89 -2.56
C PHE A 92 32.83 10.66 -3.46
N GLN A 93 31.64 10.40 -3.99
CA GLN A 93 31.36 9.26 -4.87
C GLN A 93 31.84 9.57 -6.29
N THR A 94 32.42 8.56 -6.95
CA THR A 94 32.73 8.63 -8.38
C THR A 94 31.42 8.53 -9.20
N HIS A 95 31.47 9.01 -10.45
CA HIS A 95 30.32 8.89 -11.34
C HIS A 95 29.87 7.43 -11.54
N TYR A 96 30.82 6.50 -11.56
CA TYR A 96 30.52 5.07 -11.67
C TYR A 96 29.75 4.54 -10.44
N GLU A 97 30.21 4.87 -9.23
CA GLU A 97 29.53 4.50 -7.99
C GLU A 97 28.13 5.10 -7.90
N ILE A 98 27.94 6.34 -8.35
CA ILE A 98 26.63 6.98 -8.42
C ILE A 98 25.69 6.20 -9.35
N ILE A 99 26.15 5.84 -10.55
CA ILE A 99 25.35 5.08 -11.51
C ILE A 99 24.97 3.70 -10.94
N GLN A 100 25.92 2.99 -10.33
CA GLN A 100 25.67 1.69 -9.73
C GLN A 100 24.65 1.80 -8.59
N LYS A 101 24.83 2.78 -7.71
CA LYS A 101 23.90 3.04 -6.61
C LYS A 101 22.48 3.33 -7.11
N ILE A 102 22.31 4.22 -8.07
CA ILE A 102 21.01 4.54 -8.67
C ILE A 102 20.37 3.27 -9.25
N LYS A 103 21.14 2.45 -9.97
CA LYS A 103 20.67 1.19 -10.53
C LYS A 103 20.17 0.24 -9.43
N GLU A 104 20.97 0.04 -8.38
CA GLU A 104 20.61 -0.82 -7.24
C GLU A 104 19.34 -0.32 -6.54
N ASP A 105 19.23 0.99 -6.31
CA ASP A 105 18.06 1.62 -5.68
C ASP A 105 16.79 1.41 -6.51
N TYR A 106 16.86 1.56 -7.84
CA TYR A 106 15.73 1.28 -8.75
C TYR A 106 15.35 -0.20 -8.75
N GLU A 107 16.32 -1.11 -8.86
CA GLU A 107 16.08 -2.56 -8.83
C GLU A 107 15.44 -2.98 -7.50
N GLN A 108 15.93 -2.44 -6.39
CA GLN A 108 15.37 -2.70 -5.06
C GLN A 108 13.93 -2.20 -4.95
N THR A 109 13.65 -0.96 -5.36
CA THR A 109 12.30 -0.38 -5.31
C THR A 109 11.32 -1.18 -6.17
N LEU A 110 11.72 -1.58 -7.38
CA LEU A 110 10.89 -2.39 -8.26
C LEU A 110 10.59 -3.76 -7.65
N ASN A 111 11.59 -4.43 -7.07
CA ASN A 111 11.42 -5.73 -6.44
C ASN A 111 10.51 -5.64 -5.20
N LEU A 112 10.71 -4.64 -4.36
CA LEU A 112 9.87 -4.41 -3.19
C LEU A 112 8.42 -4.12 -3.60
N THR A 113 8.20 -3.22 -4.55
CA THR A 113 6.87 -2.89 -5.06
C THR A 113 6.19 -4.12 -5.67
N ALA A 114 6.92 -4.93 -6.47
CA ALA A 114 6.38 -6.16 -7.06
C ALA A 114 5.95 -7.18 -6.00
N ASN A 115 6.70 -7.28 -4.89
CA ASN A 115 6.34 -8.15 -3.76
C ASN A 115 5.11 -7.66 -2.97
N LEU A 116 4.82 -6.36 -3.04
CA LEU A 116 3.65 -5.76 -2.40
C LEU A 116 2.37 -5.94 -3.22
N PHE A 117 2.47 -6.22 -4.53
CA PHE A 117 1.30 -6.34 -5.39
C PHE A 117 0.47 -7.60 -5.10
N SER A 118 -0.83 -7.38 -4.96
CA SER A 118 -1.84 -8.43 -5.02
C SER A 118 -2.38 -8.52 -6.45
N LEU A 119 -2.20 -9.67 -7.12
CA LEU A 119 -2.72 -9.91 -8.47
C LEU A 119 -4.26 -9.85 -8.51
N ASP A 120 -4.92 -10.26 -7.41
CA ASP A 120 -6.37 -10.18 -7.30
C ASP A 120 -6.83 -8.74 -7.19
N GLN A 121 -6.16 -7.90 -6.41
CA GLN A 121 -6.46 -6.47 -6.34
C GLN A 121 -6.24 -5.79 -7.70
N LEU A 122 -5.14 -6.09 -8.39
CA LEU A 122 -4.90 -5.56 -9.74
C LEU A 122 -6.02 -5.94 -10.72
N ARG A 123 -6.49 -7.19 -10.68
CA ARG A 123 -7.60 -7.65 -11.51
C ARG A 123 -8.91 -6.92 -11.20
N LEU A 124 -9.22 -6.72 -9.92
CA LEU A 124 -10.41 -5.99 -9.47
C LEU A 124 -10.35 -4.52 -9.91
N ILE A 125 -9.20 -3.86 -9.73
CA ILE A 125 -8.97 -2.47 -10.17
C ILE A 125 -9.11 -2.34 -11.67
N ALA A 126 -8.48 -3.22 -12.47
CA ALA A 126 -8.62 -3.22 -13.93
C ALA A 126 -10.08 -3.38 -14.38
N SER A 127 -10.85 -4.24 -13.67
CA SER A 127 -12.29 -4.39 -13.91
C SER A 127 -13.06 -3.11 -13.57
N ALA A 128 -12.74 -2.46 -12.44
CA ALA A 128 -13.37 -1.20 -12.05
C ALA A 128 -13.05 -0.08 -13.04
N MET A 129 -11.78 0.05 -13.48
CA MET A 129 -11.38 1.00 -14.52
C MET A 129 -12.14 0.79 -15.85
N LYS A 130 -12.35 -0.48 -16.22
CA LYS A 130 -13.12 -0.80 -17.44
C LYS A 130 -14.57 -0.37 -17.32
N LYS A 131 -15.20 -0.56 -16.15
CA LYS A 131 -16.62 -0.24 -15.89
C LYS A 131 -16.87 1.26 -15.75
N ALA A 132 -15.98 1.99 -15.12
CA ALA A 132 -16.13 3.41 -14.89
C ALA A 132 -16.32 4.16 -16.22
N GLN A 133 -17.21 5.14 -16.23
CA GLN A 133 -17.37 6.05 -17.38
C GLN A 133 -16.23 7.08 -17.39
N ILE A 134 -15.86 7.58 -16.23
CA ILE A 134 -14.81 8.58 -16.04
C ILE A 134 -13.87 8.09 -14.93
N ILE A 135 -12.57 8.32 -15.11
CA ILE A 135 -11.55 8.07 -14.10
C ILE A 135 -11.02 9.42 -13.64
N ASP A 136 -11.03 9.67 -12.33
CA ASP A 136 -10.50 10.89 -11.73
C ASP A 136 -9.23 10.55 -10.94
N VAL A 137 -8.07 11.09 -11.36
CA VAL A 137 -6.78 10.81 -10.72
C VAL A 137 -6.38 11.97 -9.82
N TYR A 138 -6.31 11.73 -8.53
CA TYR A 138 -5.95 12.70 -7.52
C TYR A 138 -4.54 12.44 -7.01
N THR A 139 -3.66 13.40 -7.22
CA THR A 139 -2.28 13.36 -6.75
C THR A 139 -1.71 14.78 -6.69
N SER A 140 -0.45 14.93 -6.29
CA SER A 140 0.20 16.23 -6.19
C SER A 140 1.68 16.18 -6.61
N ALA A 141 2.29 17.35 -6.72
CA ALA A 141 3.71 17.56 -7.01
C ALA A 141 4.18 16.80 -8.26
N GLY A 142 5.32 16.12 -8.19
CA GLY A 142 5.92 15.40 -9.32
C GLY A 142 5.04 14.29 -9.91
N ASN A 143 4.15 13.72 -9.11
CA ASN A 143 3.25 12.64 -9.56
C ASN A 143 2.19 13.14 -10.57
N ILE A 144 1.90 14.44 -10.62
CA ILE A 144 0.96 15.02 -11.60
C ILE A 144 1.41 14.69 -13.03
N ASN A 145 2.70 14.74 -13.33
CA ASN A 145 3.20 14.43 -14.68
C ASN A 145 2.97 12.96 -15.07
N PHE A 146 3.08 12.03 -14.13
CA PHE A 146 2.74 10.63 -14.36
C PHE A 146 1.24 10.43 -14.55
N ALA A 147 0.41 11.14 -13.79
CA ALA A 147 -1.03 11.11 -13.94
C ALA A 147 -1.48 11.69 -15.29
N LEU A 148 -0.85 12.77 -15.77
CA LEU A 148 -1.10 13.34 -17.10
C LEU A 148 -0.68 12.38 -18.23
N ASN A 149 0.46 11.68 -18.07
CA ASN A 149 0.85 10.65 -19.02
C ASN A 149 -0.15 9.47 -19.04
N PHE A 150 -0.62 9.04 -17.87
CA PHE A 150 -1.69 8.05 -17.77
C PHE A 150 -2.97 8.53 -18.45
N GLN A 151 -3.39 9.78 -18.23
CA GLN A 151 -4.55 10.38 -18.90
C GLN A 151 -4.41 10.29 -20.41
N PHE A 152 -3.25 10.67 -20.94
CA PHE A 152 -2.97 10.61 -22.40
C PHE A 152 -3.14 9.18 -22.95
N GLN A 153 -2.50 8.20 -22.31
CA GLN A 153 -2.59 6.79 -22.73
C GLN A 153 -4.03 6.24 -22.66
N MET A 154 -4.78 6.62 -21.64
CA MET A 154 -6.17 6.20 -21.50
C MET A 154 -7.08 6.84 -22.56
N GLN A 155 -6.82 8.10 -22.93
CA GLN A 155 -7.54 8.80 -24.00
C GLN A 155 -7.30 8.15 -25.37
N GLU A 156 -6.10 7.60 -25.64
CA GLU A 156 -5.81 6.86 -26.87
C GLU A 156 -6.72 5.64 -27.06
N ILE A 157 -7.20 5.03 -25.98
CA ILE A 157 -8.14 3.91 -26.00
C ILE A 157 -9.60 4.35 -25.75
N GLY A 158 -9.88 5.66 -25.82
CA GLY A 158 -11.23 6.22 -25.70
C GLY A 158 -11.77 6.32 -24.26
N LYS A 159 -10.90 6.17 -23.23
CA LYS A 159 -11.32 6.33 -21.83
C LYS A 159 -11.12 7.76 -21.36
N GLN A 160 -12.18 8.37 -20.81
CA GLN A 160 -12.10 9.69 -20.23
C GLN A 160 -11.39 9.66 -18.86
N VAL A 161 -10.39 10.52 -18.70
CA VAL A 161 -9.64 10.66 -17.44
C VAL A 161 -9.48 12.15 -17.11
N ASN A 162 -9.73 12.52 -15.86
CA ASN A 162 -9.48 13.85 -15.33
C ASN A 162 -8.27 13.81 -14.39
N VAL A 163 -7.42 14.82 -14.47
CA VAL A 163 -6.26 15.01 -13.58
C VAL A 163 -6.30 16.45 -13.06
N PRO A 164 -7.03 16.71 -11.95
CA PRO A 164 -7.06 18.04 -11.35
C PRO A 164 -5.70 18.39 -10.71
N ILE A 165 -5.15 19.54 -11.06
CA ILE A 165 -3.80 19.94 -10.69
C ILE A 165 -3.72 20.85 -9.45
N ASP A 166 -4.85 21.38 -8.99
CA ASP A 166 -4.94 22.20 -7.79
C ASP A 166 -6.06 21.74 -6.85
N GLU A 167 -6.02 22.21 -5.61
CA GLU A 167 -6.97 21.80 -4.55
C GLU A 167 -8.42 22.14 -4.91
N TYR A 168 -8.66 23.29 -5.51
CA TYR A 168 -10.01 23.70 -5.86
C TYR A 168 -10.61 22.79 -6.92
N GLN A 169 -9.86 22.47 -7.98
CA GLN A 169 -10.27 21.54 -9.02
C GLN A 169 -10.48 20.13 -8.45
N GLN A 170 -9.58 19.64 -7.58
CA GLN A 170 -9.74 18.35 -6.92
C GLN A 170 -11.07 18.27 -6.17
N ARG A 171 -11.39 19.27 -5.37
CA ARG A 171 -12.64 19.32 -4.60
C ARG A 171 -13.87 19.46 -5.50
N LEU A 172 -13.80 20.25 -6.55
CA LEU A 172 -14.89 20.44 -7.50
C LEU A 172 -15.23 19.16 -8.25
N ILE A 173 -14.23 18.48 -8.81
CA ILE A 173 -14.40 17.20 -9.52
C ILE A 173 -14.91 16.13 -8.55
N ALA A 174 -14.33 16.01 -7.35
CA ALA A 174 -14.79 15.06 -6.36
C ALA A 174 -16.23 15.29 -5.92
N ALA A 175 -16.66 16.54 -5.79
CA ALA A 175 -18.03 16.87 -5.41
C ALA A 175 -19.06 16.62 -6.52
N SER A 176 -18.62 16.62 -7.79
CA SER A 176 -19.46 16.35 -8.97
C SER A 176 -19.39 14.89 -9.45
N SER A 177 -18.54 14.06 -8.86
CA SER A 177 -18.44 12.63 -9.19
C SER A 177 -19.59 11.82 -8.57
N ASP A 178 -19.75 10.60 -9.03
CA ASP A 178 -20.77 9.64 -8.59
C ASP A 178 -20.28 8.19 -8.70
N GLU A 179 -21.17 7.22 -8.57
CA GLU A 179 -20.90 5.80 -8.68
C GLU A 179 -20.43 5.32 -10.07
N ASN A 180 -20.59 6.14 -11.12
CA ASN A 180 -20.09 5.85 -12.47
C ASN A 180 -18.65 6.33 -12.68
N HIS A 181 -18.11 7.10 -11.75
CA HIS A 181 -16.72 7.49 -11.71
C HIS A 181 -15.86 6.44 -10.99
N LEU A 182 -14.55 6.51 -11.17
CA LEU A 182 -13.56 5.82 -10.37
C LEU A 182 -12.50 6.82 -9.94
N ALA A 183 -12.37 7.06 -8.65
CA ALA A 183 -11.32 7.89 -8.09
C ALA A 183 -10.05 7.07 -7.87
N ILE A 184 -8.92 7.49 -8.43
CA ILE A 184 -7.60 6.94 -8.16
C ILE A 184 -6.82 7.97 -7.36
N ILE A 185 -6.53 7.67 -6.10
CA ILE A 185 -5.73 8.53 -5.22
C ILE A 185 -4.33 7.94 -5.13
N ILE A 186 -3.32 8.72 -5.52
CA ILE A 186 -1.92 8.34 -5.47
C ILE A 186 -1.21 9.19 -4.42
N THR A 187 -0.76 8.54 -3.34
CA THR A 187 -0.03 9.19 -2.26
C THR A 187 0.93 8.22 -1.60
N PHE A 188 2.13 8.67 -1.24
CA PHE A 188 3.03 7.79 -0.50
C PHE A 188 2.64 7.75 0.99
N GLY A 189 2.58 8.88 1.67
CA GLY A 189 2.24 8.95 3.10
C GLY A 189 1.21 10.03 3.41
N GLY A 190 0.14 10.16 2.60
CA GLY A 190 -0.91 11.16 2.78
C GLY A 190 -0.61 12.53 2.17
N ARG A 191 0.60 12.76 1.65
CA ARG A 191 1.00 14.04 1.02
C ARG A 191 0.67 14.11 -0.48
N GLY A 192 0.05 13.08 -1.06
CA GLY A 192 -0.30 12.99 -2.49
C GLY A 192 -1.66 13.63 -2.83
N ILE A 193 -2.41 14.09 -1.84
CA ILE A 193 -3.68 14.80 -2.01
C ILE A 193 -3.57 16.20 -1.42
N LEU A 194 -4.14 17.18 -2.10
CA LEU A 194 -4.03 18.58 -1.68
C LEU A 194 -5.05 18.97 -0.59
N SER A 195 -6.06 18.12 -0.35
CA SER A 195 -7.10 18.37 0.65
C SER A 195 -7.42 17.11 1.45
N ASP A 196 -7.30 17.17 2.77
CA ASP A 196 -7.65 16.09 3.70
C ASP A 196 -9.14 15.70 3.66
N ILE A 197 -9.99 16.57 3.13
CA ILE A 197 -11.44 16.32 2.98
C ILE A 197 -11.75 15.56 1.69
N LEU A 198 -10.85 15.48 0.73
CA LEU A 198 -11.09 14.84 -0.57
C LEU A 198 -11.63 13.40 -0.46
N PRO A 199 -10.99 12.49 0.30
CA PRO A 199 -11.51 11.14 0.45
C PRO A 199 -12.91 11.08 1.05
N ARG A 200 -13.23 11.97 1.98
CA ARG A 200 -14.56 12.07 2.61
C ARG A 200 -15.63 12.57 1.64
N ILE A 201 -15.28 13.51 0.73
CA ILE A 201 -16.19 13.96 -0.32
C ILE A 201 -16.53 12.78 -1.22
N LEU A 202 -15.52 12.07 -1.75
CA LEU A 202 -15.68 10.92 -2.62
C LEU A 202 -16.52 9.81 -1.97
N HIS A 203 -16.22 9.49 -0.72
CA HIS A 203 -17.00 8.50 0.05
C HIS A 203 -18.47 8.92 0.22
N LYS A 204 -18.73 10.21 0.50
CA LYS A 204 -20.10 10.74 0.65
C LYS A 204 -20.92 10.65 -0.63
N VAL A 205 -20.31 10.91 -1.79
CA VAL A 205 -20.96 10.81 -3.10
C VAL A 205 -20.93 9.41 -3.69
N LYS A 206 -20.38 8.42 -2.95
CA LYS A 206 -20.29 7.00 -3.30
C LYS A 206 -19.45 6.71 -4.54
N THR A 207 -18.48 7.54 -4.82
CA THR A 207 -17.50 7.28 -5.88
C THR A 207 -16.55 6.18 -5.39
N PRO A 208 -16.40 5.05 -6.11
CA PRO A 208 -15.43 4.01 -5.77
C PRO A 208 -14.00 4.56 -5.76
N ILE A 209 -13.21 4.17 -4.76
CA ILE A 209 -11.86 4.70 -4.53
C ILE A 209 -10.82 3.60 -4.64
N VAL A 210 -9.84 3.81 -5.52
CA VAL A 210 -8.56 3.10 -5.54
C VAL A 210 -7.54 3.94 -4.80
N LEU A 211 -6.95 3.41 -3.75
CA LEU A 211 -5.83 4.04 -3.06
C LEU A 211 -4.51 3.36 -3.43
N ILE A 212 -3.56 4.13 -3.94
CA ILE A 212 -2.18 3.70 -4.20
C ILE A 212 -1.28 4.43 -3.21
N SER A 213 -0.73 3.71 -2.23
CA SER A 213 0.03 4.30 -1.13
C SER A 213 1.13 3.38 -0.60
N SER A 214 1.95 3.89 0.31
CA SER A 214 2.78 3.03 1.17
C SER A 214 1.88 2.12 2.02
N TYR A 215 2.44 0.99 2.48
CA TYR A 215 1.65 -0.02 3.21
C TYR A 215 1.18 0.45 4.60
N ASP A 216 1.82 1.44 5.19
CA ASP A 216 1.49 2.02 6.49
C ASP A 216 0.47 3.16 6.43
N TYR A 217 0.08 3.58 5.21
CA TYR A 217 -0.90 4.65 5.02
C TYR A 217 -2.28 4.10 4.65
N THR A 218 -3.31 4.58 5.35
CA THR A 218 -4.73 4.36 5.04
C THR A 218 -5.55 5.58 5.45
N PHE A 219 -6.79 5.66 5.00
CA PHE A 219 -7.71 6.69 5.48
C PHE A 219 -8.11 6.44 6.95
N LYS A 220 -8.40 7.51 7.70
CA LYS A 220 -8.71 7.41 9.12
C LYS A 220 -10.13 6.92 9.41
N ASP A 221 -11.08 7.25 8.53
CA ASP A 221 -12.52 7.14 8.84
C ASP A 221 -13.18 5.96 8.10
N PHE A 222 -12.59 5.44 7.04
CA PHE A 222 -13.13 4.35 6.23
C PHE A 222 -12.02 3.68 5.42
N ASP A 223 -12.29 2.47 4.92
CA ASP A 223 -11.38 1.77 4.01
C ASP A 223 -11.66 2.15 2.55
N PRO A 224 -10.65 2.26 1.68
CA PRO A 224 -10.85 2.41 0.24
C PRO A 224 -11.47 1.13 -0.34
N ASP A 225 -12.19 1.24 -1.47
CA ASP A 225 -12.77 0.07 -2.15
C ASP A 225 -11.68 -0.86 -2.70
N TYR A 226 -10.57 -0.29 -3.13
CA TYR A 226 -9.41 -1.01 -3.66
C TYR A 226 -8.11 -0.39 -3.13
N GLN A 227 -7.12 -1.26 -2.88
CA GLN A 227 -5.82 -0.83 -2.35
C GLN A 227 -4.68 -1.45 -3.15
N LEU A 228 -3.71 -0.62 -3.57
CA LEU A 228 -2.40 -1.06 -4.03
C LEU A 228 -1.32 -0.43 -3.17
N TYR A 229 -0.34 -1.24 -2.80
CA TYR A 229 0.80 -0.78 -2.03
C TYR A 229 2.02 -0.62 -2.91
N ILE A 230 2.79 0.44 -2.65
CA ILE A 230 4.07 0.77 -3.29
C ILE A 230 5.14 0.96 -2.22
N SER A 231 6.38 0.66 -2.58
CA SER A 231 7.56 0.88 -1.77
C SER A 231 8.19 2.23 -2.06
#